data_3a67500178acec63bdb446297f031e17
#
_entry.id   3a67500178acec63bdb446297f031e17
#
_cell.length_a   1.000
_cell.length_b   1.000
_cell.length_c   1.000
_cell.angle_alpha   90.00
_cell.angle_beta   90.00
_cell.angle_gamma   90.00
#
_symmetry.space_group_name_H-M   'P 1'
#
loop_
_entity.id
_entity.type
_entity.pdbx_description
1 polymer ?
#
loop_
_entity_poly.entity_id
_entity_poly.type
_entity_poly.pdbx_seq_one_letter_code
_entity_poly.pdbx_strand_id
1 'polypeptide(L)'
;HFERFFTQTPEGVVPDIFNDELAVALIAENTYSVLSACSHRGITNILRTIGNCFPGYTFKLLAGGFHIHNAQDEKFSIIADYLKNNLPEQIGICHCTGIDKYALFRQTFGNRVFYNYTGNTFYL
;
A
#
# COMPACT_ATOMS: atom_id res chain seq x y z
N HIS A 1 -9.15 3.30 -12.51
CA HIS A 1 -10.34 2.46 -12.58
C HIS A 1 -10.64 2.01 -11.17
N PHE A 2 -11.55 2.68 -10.50
CA PHE A 2 -12.14 2.13 -9.29
C PHE A 2 -12.99 0.93 -9.73
N GLU A 3 -12.76 -0.25 -9.17
CA GLU A 3 -13.77 -1.28 -9.17
C GLU A 3 -15.04 -0.59 -8.65
N ARG A 4 -16.16 -0.84 -9.28
CA ARG A 4 -17.42 -0.13 -8.96
C ARG A 4 -17.96 -0.66 -7.63
N PHE A 5 -17.40 -0.17 -6.54
CA PHE A 5 -17.99 -0.34 -5.23
C PHE A 5 -19.04 0.73 -5.00
N PHE A 6 -20.12 0.35 -4.35
CA PHE A 6 -21.24 1.24 -4.06
C PHE A 6 -21.59 1.14 -2.58
N THR A 7 -22.02 2.24 -2.01
CA THR A 7 -22.55 2.32 -0.67
C THR A 7 -23.99 2.78 -0.69
N GLN A 8 -24.79 2.32 0.29
CA GLN A 8 -26.18 2.73 0.47
C GLN A 8 -26.22 3.97 1.35
N THR A 9 -26.85 5.04 0.85
CA THR A 9 -27.13 6.25 1.62
C THR A 9 -28.65 6.45 1.74
N PRO A 10 -29.12 7.38 2.56
CA PRO A 10 -30.52 7.73 2.63
C PRO A 10 -31.10 8.19 1.27
N GLU A 11 -30.26 8.78 0.44
CA GLU A 11 -30.62 9.30 -0.89
C GLU A 11 -30.54 8.22 -1.99
N GLY A 12 -30.02 7.03 -1.68
CA GLY A 12 -29.89 5.91 -2.63
C GLY A 12 -28.51 5.28 -2.68
N VAL A 13 -28.26 4.50 -3.73
CA VAL A 13 -26.99 3.83 -3.97
C VAL A 13 -26.05 4.78 -4.71
N VAL A 14 -24.88 5.04 -4.13
CA VAL A 14 -23.86 5.94 -4.69
C VAL A 14 -22.51 5.20 -4.79
N PRO A 15 -21.59 5.64 -5.66
CA PRO A 15 -20.23 5.10 -5.67
C PRO A 15 -19.56 5.23 -4.30
N ASP A 16 -18.94 4.17 -3.83
CA ASP A 16 -18.17 4.20 -2.60
C ASP A 16 -16.86 4.97 -2.79
N ILE A 17 -16.62 5.95 -1.95
CA ILE A 17 -15.41 6.77 -1.94
C ILE A 17 -14.44 6.37 -0.80
N PHE A 18 -14.74 5.28 -0.11
CA PHE A 18 -13.90 4.69 0.96
C PHE A 18 -13.45 5.70 2.02
N ASN A 19 -14.40 6.46 2.58
CA ASN A 19 -14.11 7.42 3.65
C ASN A 19 -13.67 6.77 4.96
N ASP A 20 -13.96 5.50 5.13
CA ASP A 20 -13.63 4.65 6.26
C ASP A 20 -12.30 3.89 6.09
N GLU A 21 -11.59 4.09 4.96
CA GLU A 21 -10.31 3.43 4.75
C GLU A 21 -9.27 3.91 5.75
N LEU A 22 -8.61 2.95 6.40
CA LEU A 22 -7.60 3.20 7.42
C LEU A 22 -6.24 2.65 6.99
N ALA A 23 -5.20 3.40 7.33
CA ALA A 23 -3.83 2.94 7.36
C ALA A 23 -3.19 3.27 8.71
N VAL A 24 -2.26 2.44 9.15
CA VAL A 24 -1.57 2.63 10.43
C VAL A 24 -0.13 3.04 10.16
N ALA A 25 0.32 4.11 10.81
CA ALA A 25 1.73 4.47 10.87
C ALA A 25 2.29 4.06 12.24
N LEU A 26 3.30 3.20 12.24
CA LEU A 26 4.05 2.82 13.44
C LEU A 26 5.34 3.63 13.46
N ILE A 27 5.57 4.33 14.58
CA ILE A 27 6.71 5.23 14.74
C ILE A 27 7.62 4.68 15.83
N ALA A 28 8.90 4.56 15.52
CA ALA A 28 9.93 4.20 16.47
C ALA A 28 11.18 5.06 16.21
N GLU A 29 11.59 5.84 17.21
CA GLU A 29 12.71 6.78 17.08
C GLU A 29 12.53 7.70 15.85
N ASN A 30 13.48 7.64 14.90
CA ASN A 30 13.46 8.41 13.66
C ASN A 30 13.04 7.55 12.45
N THR A 31 12.26 6.50 12.68
CA THR A 31 11.75 5.61 11.63
C THR A 31 10.23 5.58 11.64
N TYR A 32 9.64 5.30 10.48
CA TYR A 32 8.21 5.01 10.37
C TYR A 32 7.96 3.79 9.51
N SER A 33 6.89 3.08 9.83
CA SER A 33 6.39 1.94 9.05
C SER A 33 4.92 2.13 8.75
N VAL A 34 4.47 1.66 7.60
CA VAL A 34 3.08 1.82 7.15
C VAL A 34 2.43 0.46 6.96
N LEU A 35 1.28 0.27 7.60
CA LEU A 35 0.42 -0.89 7.40
C LEU A 35 -0.90 -0.43 6.76
N SER A 36 -1.26 -1.04 5.64
CA SER A 36 -2.52 -0.76 4.94
C SER A 36 -3.25 -2.06 4.64
N ALA A 37 -4.55 -2.11 4.90
CA ALA A 37 -5.33 -3.32 4.63
C ALA A 37 -5.48 -3.58 3.13
N CYS A 38 -6.11 -2.68 2.40
CA CYS A 38 -6.43 -2.88 0.98
C CYS A 38 -6.10 -1.71 0.05
N SER A 39 -5.93 -0.51 0.54
CA SER A 39 -5.53 0.69 -0.23
C SER A 39 -6.46 1.05 -1.40
N HIS A 40 -7.78 1.03 -1.20
CA HIS A 40 -8.76 1.38 -2.24
C HIS A 40 -8.58 2.80 -2.77
N ARG A 41 -8.24 3.75 -1.88
CA ARG A 41 -7.93 5.16 -2.26
C ARG A 41 -6.54 5.34 -2.88
N GLY A 42 -5.82 4.25 -3.08
CA GLY A 42 -4.50 4.18 -3.70
C GLY A 42 -3.35 4.26 -2.70
N ILE A 43 -2.49 3.26 -2.75
CA ILE A 43 -1.34 3.15 -1.83
C ILE A 43 -0.42 4.38 -1.90
N THR A 44 -0.19 4.94 -3.07
CA THR A 44 0.65 6.15 -3.23
C THR A 44 0.07 7.38 -2.53
N ASN A 45 -1.27 7.51 -2.47
CA ASN A 45 -1.93 8.59 -1.75
C ASN A 45 -1.77 8.42 -0.24
N ILE A 46 -1.93 7.19 0.26
CA ILE A 46 -1.72 6.85 1.67
C ILE A 46 -0.28 7.17 2.07
N LEU A 47 0.70 6.69 1.29
CA LEU A 47 2.11 6.91 1.57
C LEU A 47 2.52 8.39 1.53
N ARG A 48 1.98 9.16 0.58
CA ARG A 48 2.22 10.61 0.50
C ARG A 48 1.68 11.32 1.74
N THR A 49 0.46 10.97 2.16
CA THR A 49 -0.15 11.58 3.35
C THR A 49 0.67 11.28 4.60
N ILE A 50 1.03 10.02 4.82
CA ILE A 50 1.83 9.62 5.99
C ILE A 50 3.24 10.21 5.92
N GLY A 51 3.93 10.10 4.78
CA GLY A 51 5.30 10.61 4.63
C GLY A 51 5.42 12.11 4.89
N ASN A 52 4.40 12.90 4.54
CA ASN A 52 4.36 14.33 4.85
C ASN A 52 4.25 14.63 6.35
N CYS A 53 3.75 13.68 7.15
CA CYS A 53 3.69 13.83 8.61
C CYS A 53 5.05 13.58 9.28
N PHE A 54 5.98 12.88 8.61
CA PHE A 54 7.26 12.47 9.20
C PHE A 54 8.46 12.88 8.31
N PRO A 55 8.64 14.17 8.06
CA PRO A 55 9.74 14.64 7.23
C PRO A 55 11.10 14.30 7.88
N GLY A 56 12.00 13.71 7.10
CA GLY A 56 13.33 13.32 7.59
C GLY A 56 13.40 11.98 8.32
N TYR A 57 12.26 11.29 8.53
CA TYR A 57 12.26 9.95 9.10
C TYR A 57 12.61 8.91 8.05
N THR A 58 13.25 7.84 8.46
CA THR A 58 13.54 6.68 7.59
C THR A 58 12.29 5.83 7.41
N PHE A 59 11.92 5.54 6.17
CA PHE A 59 10.82 4.63 5.85
C PHE A 59 11.27 3.17 6.00
N LYS A 60 10.86 2.52 7.07
CA LYS A 60 11.33 1.18 7.46
C LYS A 60 10.59 0.06 6.73
N LEU A 61 9.29 0.04 6.85
CA LEU A 61 8.44 -1.03 6.34
C LEU A 61 7.17 -0.48 5.69
N LEU A 62 6.85 -0.99 4.51
CA LEU A 62 5.52 -0.94 3.92
C LEU A 62 4.94 -2.34 3.91
N ALA A 63 3.80 -2.57 4.57
CA ALA A 63 3.14 -3.87 4.53
C ALA A 63 1.63 -3.74 4.27
N GLY A 64 1.10 -4.63 3.41
CA GLY A 64 -0.34 -4.69 3.15
C GLY A 64 -0.73 -5.05 1.73
N GLY A 65 -2.00 -4.78 1.43
CA GLY A 65 -2.60 -4.95 0.12
C GLY A 65 -2.66 -3.62 -0.65
N PHE A 66 -2.34 -3.65 -1.95
CA PHE A 66 -2.28 -2.45 -2.79
C PHE A 66 -3.44 -2.34 -3.78
N HIS A 67 -4.39 -3.27 -3.72
CA HIS A 67 -5.60 -3.31 -4.53
C HIS A 67 -5.35 -3.17 -6.05
N ILE A 68 -4.44 -3.98 -6.58
CA ILE A 68 -4.00 -3.91 -7.97
C ILE A 68 -3.96 -5.26 -8.70
N HIS A 69 -4.52 -6.33 -8.12
CA HIS A 69 -4.46 -7.66 -8.73
C HIS A 69 -5.02 -7.69 -10.16
N ASN A 70 -6.09 -6.96 -10.45
CA ASN A 70 -6.68 -6.83 -11.79
C ASN A 70 -6.28 -5.53 -12.51
N ALA A 71 -5.33 -4.77 -11.97
CA ALA A 71 -4.94 -3.51 -12.57
C ALA A 71 -4.02 -3.71 -13.78
N GLN A 72 -4.16 -2.81 -14.76
CA GLN A 72 -3.24 -2.71 -15.88
C GLN A 72 -1.82 -2.37 -15.38
N ASP A 73 -0.82 -2.71 -16.20
CA ASP A 73 0.61 -2.53 -15.84
C ASP A 73 0.99 -1.06 -15.63
N GLU A 74 0.24 -0.14 -16.22
CA GLU A 74 0.38 1.30 -15.95
C GLU A 74 0.23 1.66 -14.47
N LYS A 75 -0.77 1.07 -13.79
CA LYS A 75 -0.98 1.32 -12.36
C LYS A 75 0.16 0.76 -11.51
N PHE A 76 0.70 -0.41 -11.88
CA PHE A 76 1.91 -0.94 -11.26
C PHE A 76 3.09 0.03 -11.46
N SER A 77 3.31 0.52 -12.68
CA SER A 77 4.42 1.42 -13.00
C SER A 77 4.38 2.70 -12.17
N ILE A 78 3.20 3.32 -12.02
CA ILE A 78 3.01 4.52 -11.19
C ILE A 78 3.41 4.25 -9.72
N ILE A 79 3.00 3.10 -9.17
CA ILE A 79 3.35 2.73 -7.79
C ILE A 79 4.83 2.44 -7.67
N ALA A 80 5.40 1.71 -8.62
CA ALA A 80 6.82 1.37 -8.63
C ALA A 80 7.69 2.63 -8.72
N ASP A 81 7.34 3.59 -9.56
CA ASP A 81 8.08 4.85 -9.69
C ASP A 81 7.97 5.72 -8.43
N TYR A 82 6.81 5.76 -7.80
CA TYR A 82 6.66 6.41 -6.51
C TYR A 82 7.57 5.77 -5.45
N LEU A 83 7.58 4.44 -5.37
CA LEU A 83 8.40 3.70 -4.41
C LEU A 83 9.90 3.82 -4.69
N LYS A 84 10.34 3.92 -5.93
CA LYS A 84 11.77 4.20 -6.24
C LYS A 84 12.25 5.52 -5.62
N ASN A 85 11.38 6.53 -5.57
CA ASN A 85 11.68 7.85 -5.00
C ASN A 85 11.44 7.93 -3.47
N ASN A 86 10.69 6.98 -2.92
CA ASN A 86 10.30 6.92 -1.49
C ASN A 86 10.45 5.48 -1.01
N LEU A 87 11.66 4.92 -1.12
CA LEU A 87 11.90 3.50 -0.98
C LEU A 87 11.96 3.07 0.48
N PRO A 88 11.03 2.23 0.96
CA PRO A 88 11.16 1.62 2.28
C PRO A 88 12.29 0.58 2.29
N GLU A 89 12.81 0.28 3.47
CA GLU A 89 13.80 -0.79 3.64
C GLU A 89 13.20 -2.16 3.30
N GLN A 90 11.92 -2.38 3.62
CA GLN A 90 11.19 -3.62 3.37
C GLN A 90 9.79 -3.35 2.82
N ILE A 91 9.33 -4.24 1.94
CA ILE A 91 7.99 -4.19 1.32
C ILE A 91 7.32 -5.55 1.47
N GLY A 92 6.37 -5.64 2.39
CA GLY A 92 5.56 -6.82 2.64
C GLY A 92 4.24 -6.79 1.86
N ILE A 93 4.13 -7.58 0.82
CA ILE A 93 2.98 -7.59 -0.09
C ILE A 93 2.07 -8.77 0.19
N CYS A 94 0.76 -8.53 0.23
CA CYS A 94 -0.24 -9.57 0.42
C CYS A 94 -1.61 -9.23 -0.19
N HIS A 95 -2.58 -10.07 0.11
CA HIS A 95 -4.01 -9.85 -0.10
C HIS A 95 -4.36 -9.40 -1.53
N CYS A 96 -5.01 -8.26 -1.69
CA CYS A 96 -5.53 -7.73 -2.95
C CYS A 96 -4.48 -7.17 -3.93
N THR A 97 -3.19 -7.29 -3.63
CA THR A 97 -2.13 -6.99 -4.60
C THR A 97 -2.07 -8.05 -5.70
N GLY A 98 -2.32 -9.31 -5.35
CA GLY A 98 -2.23 -10.45 -6.26
C GLY A 98 -0.80 -10.97 -6.45
N ILE A 99 -0.70 -12.27 -6.75
CA ILE A 99 0.59 -12.95 -6.85
C ILE A 99 1.41 -12.50 -8.07
N ASP A 100 0.74 -12.18 -9.18
CA ASP A 100 1.40 -11.69 -10.39
C ASP A 100 2.07 -10.34 -10.15
N LYS A 101 1.37 -9.43 -9.48
CA LYS A 101 1.92 -8.12 -9.12
C LYS A 101 3.01 -8.25 -8.05
N TYR A 102 2.86 -9.17 -7.09
CA TYR A 102 3.96 -9.52 -6.18
C TYR A 102 5.23 -9.91 -6.95
N ALA A 103 5.14 -10.75 -7.97
CA ALA A 103 6.28 -11.15 -8.79
C ALA A 103 6.95 -9.94 -9.47
N LEU A 104 6.17 -8.99 -10.00
CA LEU A 104 6.68 -7.76 -10.60
C LEU A 104 7.40 -6.87 -9.56
N PHE A 105 6.81 -6.71 -8.35
CA PHE A 105 7.49 -5.99 -7.27
C PHE A 105 8.80 -6.66 -6.86
N ARG A 106 8.79 -7.99 -6.74
CA ARG A 106 10.00 -8.76 -6.41
C ARG A 106 11.08 -8.61 -7.46
N GLN A 107 10.72 -8.61 -8.74
CA GLN A 107 11.64 -8.36 -9.84
C GLN A 107 12.21 -6.93 -9.80
N THR A 108 11.38 -5.94 -9.46
CA THR A 108 11.77 -4.52 -9.48
C THR A 108 12.62 -4.11 -8.27
N PHE A 109 12.29 -4.61 -7.08
CA PHE A 109 12.89 -4.17 -5.81
C PHE A 109 13.73 -5.24 -5.10
N GLY A 110 13.84 -6.41 -5.71
CA GLY A 110 14.72 -7.49 -5.22
C GLY A 110 14.35 -7.99 -3.83
N ASN A 111 15.36 -8.21 -3.01
CA ASN A 111 15.22 -8.82 -1.67
C ASN A 111 14.48 -7.94 -0.64
N ARG A 112 14.20 -6.69 -0.95
CA ARG A 112 13.36 -5.83 -0.11
C ARG A 112 11.90 -6.27 -0.08
N VAL A 113 11.43 -6.96 -1.13
CA VAL A 113 10.06 -7.43 -1.26
C VAL A 113 9.93 -8.84 -0.73
N PHE A 114 8.94 -9.07 0.11
CA PHE A 114 8.56 -10.40 0.59
C PHE A 114 7.04 -10.57 0.55
N TYR A 115 6.60 -11.82 0.50
CA TYR A 115 5.17 -12.12 0.60
C TYR A 115 4.78 -12.13 2.08
N ASN A 116 3.86 -11.25 2.43
CA ASN A 116 3.40 -11.09 3.82
C ASN A 116 2.21 -12.02 4.09
N TYR A 117 2.48 -13.25 4.49
CA TYR A 117 1.45 -14.23 4.83
C TYR A 117 1.03 -14.13 6.30
N THR A 118 -0.14 -14.68 6.63
CA THR A 118 -0.63 -14.75 8.01
C THR A 118 0.34 -15.49 8.92
N GLY A 119 0.67 -14.89 10.06
CA GLY A 119 1.64 -15.44 11.01
C GLY A 119 3.07 -14.93 10.80
N ASN A 120 3.31 -14.12 9.77
CA ASN A 120 4.62 -13.47 9.61
C ASN A 120 4.87 -12.47 10.75
N THR A 121 6.12 -12.38 11.22
CA THR A 121 6.52 -11.49 12.31
C THR A 121 7.68 -10.60 11.84
N PHE A 122 7.60 -9.31 12.15
CA PHE A 122 8.64 -8.33 11.85
C PHE A 122 9.10 -7.64 13.13
N TYR A 123 10.37 -7.27 13.14
CA TYR A 123 10.93 -6.36 14.14
C TYR A 123 11.14 -5.00 13.47
N LEU A 124 10.57 -3.97 14.08
CA LEU A 124 10.60 -2.59 13.60
C LEU A 124 11.71 -1.79 14.27
#